data_1912d2cfb582702a288c517ec9a0f63b
#
_entry.id   1912d2cfb582702a288c517ec9a0f63b
#
_cell.length_a   1.000
_cell.length_b   1.000
_cell.length_c   1.000
_cell.angle_alpha   90.00
_cell.angle_beta   90.00
_cell.angle_gamma   90.00
#
_symmetry.space_group_name_H-M   'P 1'
#
loop_
_entity.id
_entity.type
_entity.pdbx_description
1 polymer ?
#
loop_
_entity_poly.entity_id
_entity_poly.type
_entity_poly.pdbx_seq_one_letter_code
_entity_poly.pdbx_strand_id
1 'polypeptide(L)'
;EGIILGTRRHGETSVIAELMTRHHGRHQGLVKGGRSSKQQPLLQIGNHVEVKWRARLDEHLGQYTMEPITFSAAKLMESQMALNGMQVLASHLRLLPDRDPHPALFDQLVAIIDHFDEPLLAIEFMARFELRLLEELGFGLDLSECAATGARQELVYVSPKSGRAVSRKAGEPWAEKLLALPPFLEDRPGCGLDTLSAEAAWKLAAFFLERDVWLPRGLAPPE
;
A
#
# COMPACT_ATOMS: atom_id res chain seq x y z
N GLU A 1 -16.45 0.74 -7.09
CA GLU A 1 -15.70 -0.39 -6.48
C GLU A 1 -14.87 0.10 -5.30
N GLY A 2 -14.71 -0.75 -4.29
CA GLY A 2 -13.89 -0.43 -3.13
C GLY A 2 -13.41 -1.66 -2.38
N ILE A 3 -12.27 -1.54 -1.70
CA ILE A 3 -11.71 -2.55 -0.79
C ILE A 3 -11.95 -2.09 0.64
N ILE A 4 -12.49 -2.98 1.48
CA ILE A 4 -12.69 -2.70 2.90
C ILE A 4 -11.33 -2.61 3.62
N LEU A 5 -11.02 -1.44 4.18
CA LEU A 5 -9.81 -1.21 4.97
C LEU A 5 -10.03 -1.40 6.47
N GLY A 6 -11.28 -1.34 6.91
CA GLY A 6 -11.64 -1.55 8.30
C GLY A 6 -13.04 -1.08 8.61
N THR A 7 -13.48 -1.42 9.82
CA THR A 7 -14.80 -1.00 10.33
C THR A 7 -14.69 -0.60 11.80
N ARG A 8 -15.53 0.35 12.21
CA ARG A 8 -15.69 0.72 13.62
C ARG A 8 -17.17 0.77 14.02
N ARG A 9 -17.47 0.37 15.24
CA ARG A 9 -18.84 0.37 15.75
C ARG A 9 -19.40 1.79 15.79
N HIS A 10 -20.68 1.93 15.42
CA HIS A 10 -21.43 3.18 15.50
C HIS A 10 -22.86 2.92 15.96
N GLY A 11 -23.20 3.41 17.16
CA GLY A 11 -24.47 3.08 17.79
C GLY A 11 -24.66 1.58 18.07
N GLU A 12 -25.89 1.15 18.22
CA GLU A 12 -26.21 -0.21 18.63
C GLU A 12 -26.10 -1.23 17.48
N THR A 13 -26.50 -0.86 16.27
CA THR A 13 -26.65 -1.82 15.15
C THR A 13 -25.77 -1.50 13.94
N SER A 14 -25.26 -0.26 13.85
CA SER A 14 -24.52 0.22 12.68
C SER A 14 -23.02 0.12 12.85
N VAL A 15 -22.30 0.25 11.75
CA VAL A 15 -20.86 0.43 11.70
C VAL A 15 -20.50 1.56 10.74
N ILE A 16 -19.34 2.20 10.94
CA ILE A 16 -18.72 3.02 9.93
C ILE A 16 -17.69 2.14 9.24
N ALA A 17 -17.81 1.98 7.94
CA ALA A 17 -16.84 1.29 7.11
C ALA A 17 -15.92 2.30 6.43
N GLU A 18 -14.63 1.98 6.40
CA GLU A 18 -13.59 2.69 5.68
C GLU A 18 -13.18 1.84 4.48
N LEU A 19 -13.17 2.44 3.30
CA LEU A 19 -12.81 1.79 2.06
C LEU A 19 -11.73 2.58 1.32
N MET A 20 -10.85 1.88 0.61
CA MET A 20 -10.17 2.46 -0.55
C MET A 20 -11.05 2.25 -1.77
N THR A 21 -11.43 3.33 -2.43
CA THR A 21 -12.27 3.27 -3.64
C THR A 21 -11.48 3.71 -4.87
N ARG A 22 -11.80 3.14 -6.03
CA ARG A 22 -11.08 3.40 -7.28
C ARG A 22 -11.17 4.86 -7.72
N HIS A 23 -12.34 5.48 -7.57
CA HIS A 23 -12.64 6.80 -8.15
C HIS A 23 -12.83 7.91 -7.13
N HIS A 24 -12.88 7.58 -5.85
CA HIS A 24 -13.12 8.56 -4.77
C HIS A 24 -12.10 8.41 -3.64
N GLY A 25 -10.99 7.70 -3.86
CA GLY A 25 -9.94 7.51 -2.89
C GLY A 25 -10.39 6.82 -1.61
N ARG A 26 -9.71 7.13 -0.51
CA ARG A 26 -10.08 6.65 0.82
C ARG A 26 -11.34 7.36 1.29
N HIS A 27 -12.37 6.58 1.61
CA HIS A 27 -13.70 7.10 1.90
C HIS A 27 -14.35 6.35 3.07
N GLN A 28 -15.14 7.05 3.88
CA GLN A 28 -15.89 6.47 4.98
C GLN A 28 -17.39 6.66 4.77
N GLY A 29 -18.18 5.68 5.26
CA GLY A 29 -19.63 5.77 5.22
C GLY A 29 -20.30 4.87 6.28
N LEU A 30 -21.52 5.26 6.67
CA LEU A 30 -22.33 4.51 7.62
C LEU A 30 -22.99 3.32 6.94
N VAL A 31 -22.83 2.13 7.52
CA VAL A 31 -23.56 0.91 7.14
C VAL A 31 -24.60 0.61 8.20
N LYS A 32 -25.89 0.86 7.88
CA LYS A 32 -27.01 0.53 8.78
C LYS A 32 -27.14 -0.97 8.92
N GLY A 33 -27.33 -1.45 10.15
CA GLY A 33 -27.43 -2.88 10.43
C GLY A 33 -26.12 -3.66 10.19
N GLY A 34 -24.97 -2.96 10.05
CA GLY A 34 -23.67 -3.57 9.77
C GLY A 34 -23.17 -4.55 10.84
N ARG A 35 -23.79 -4.55 12.04
CA ARG A 35 -23.51 -5.53 13.11
C ARG A 35 -24.32 -6.82 13.01
N SER A 36 -25.23 -6.92 12.05
CA SER A 36 -26.01 -8.16 11.84
C SER A 36 -25.12 -9.28 11.30
N SER A 37 -25.47 -10.52 11.63
CA SER A 37 -24.78 -11.72 11.13
C SER A 37 -24.74 -11.80 9.60
N LYS A 38 -25.71 -11.19 8.92
CA LYS A 38 -25.81 -11.12 7.46
C LYS A 38 -24.76 -10.15 6.87
N GLN A 39 -24.48 -9.03 7.55
CA GLN A 39 -23.56 -7.99 7.04
C GLN A 39 -22.12 -8.19 7.48
N GLN A 40 -21.87 -8.85 8.61
CA GLN A 40 -20.52 -9.05 9.13
C GLN A 40 -19.54 -9.73 8.17
N PRO A 41 -19.92 -10.79 7.43
CA PRO A 41 -19.00 -11.39 6.44
C PRO A 41 -18.58 -10.44 5.33
N LEU A 42 -19.49 -9.58 4.87
CA LEU A 42 -19.20 -8.59 3.83
C LEU A 42 -18.21 -7.52 4.30
N LEU A 43 -18.31 -7.12 5.57
CA LEU A 43 -17.58 -6.01 6.16
C LEU A 43 -16.18 -6.38 6.70
N GLN A 44 -15.66 -7.53 6.31
CA GLN A 44 -14.31 -7.95 6.68
C GLN A 44 -13.27 -7.22 5.84
N ILE A 45 -12.11 -6.92 6.47
CA ILE A 45 -10.97 -6.27 5.81
C ILE A 45 -10.51 -7.09 4.60
N GLY A 46 -10.17 -6.41 3.51
CA GLY A 46 -9.71 -7.01 2.26
C GLY A 46 -10.83 -7.45 1.31
N ASN A 47 -12.10 -7.47 1.74
CA ASN A 47 -13.19 -7.79 0.81
C ASN A 47 -13.35 -6.68 -0.25
N HIS A 48 -13.59 -7.12 -1.48
CA HIS A 48 -13.87 -6.25 -2.62
C HIS A 48 -15.39 -6.11 -2.79
N VAL A 49 -15.86 -4.87 -2.84
CA VAL A 49 -17.30 -4.56 -2.84
C VAL A 49 -17.64 -3.53 -3.92
N GLU A 50 -18.83 -3.68 -4.49
CA GLU A 50 -19.52 -2.59 -5.17
C GLU A 50 -20.19 -1.73 -4.10
N VAL A 51 -19.95 -0.41 -4.13
CA VAL A 51 -20.43 0.51 -3.10
C VAL A 51 -21.20 1.67 -3.70
N LYS A 52 -22.38 1.96 -3.16
CA LYS A 52 -23.17 3.16 -3.43
C LYS A 52 -23.20 4.03 -2.18
N TRP A 53 -22.72 5.25 -2.33
CA TRP A 53 -22.73 6.24 -1.26
C TRP A 53 -23.86 7.25 -1.48
N ARG A 54 -24.53 7.65 -0.40
CA ARG A 54 -25.56 8.68 -0.39
C ARG A 54 -25.43 9.55 0.84
N ALA A 55 -25.40 10.86 0.65
CA ALA A 55 -25.44 11.84 1.72
C ALA A 55 -26.35 13.03 1.30
N ARG A 56 -26.70 13.85 2.27
CA ARG A 56 -27.43 15.11 2.01
C ARG A 56 -26.49 16.19 1.47
N LEU A 57 -25.25 16.24 2.00
CA LEU A 57 -24.17 17.13 1.57
C LEU A 57 -22.91 16.27 1.41
N ASP A 58 -22.06 16.64 0.47
CA ASP A 58 -20.84 15.86 0.14
C ASP A 58 -19.84 15.75 1.29
N GLU A 59 -19.81 16.73 2.18
CA GLU A 59 -18.98 16.73 3.40
C GLU A 59 -19.47 15.79 4.50
N HIS A 60 -20.71 15.29 4.42
CA HIS A 60 -21.26 14.39 5.43
C HIS A 60 -20.67 12.98 5.27
N LEU A 61 -20.67 12.23 6.39
CA LEU A 61 -20.29 10.82 6.41
C LEU A 61 -21.09 9.99 5.41
N GLY A 62 -22.38 10.32 5.24
CA GLY A 62 -23.27 9.60 4.34
C GLY A 62 -23.52 8.15 4.75
N GLN A 63 -24.28 7.45 3.91
CA GLN A 63 -24.66 6.05 4.09
C GLN A 63 -24.18 5.22 2.91
N TYR A 64 -23.62 4.05 3.21
CA TYR A 64 -23.24 3.03 2.25
C TYR A 64 -24.33 2.00 2.07
N THR A 65 -24.55 1.59 0.82
CA THR A 65 -25.14 0.31 0.43
C THR A 65 -24.08 -0.45 -0.35
N MET A 66 -23.83 -1.71 0.03
CA MET A 66 -22.73 -2.50 -0.53
C MET A 66 -23.24 -3.86 -1.02
N GLU A 67 -22.64 -4.31 -2.12
CA GLU A 67 -22.80 -5.66 -2.67
C GLU A 67 -21.41 -6.30 -2.83
N PRO A 68 -21.26 -7.60 -2.57
CA PRO A 68 -19.93 -8.24 -2.69
C PRO A 68 -19.54 -8.39 -4.17
N ILE A 69 -18.28 -8.12 -4.47
CA ILE A 69 -17.61 -8.52 -5.72
C ILE A 69 -16.81 -9.79 -5.42
N THR A 70 -15.91 -9.74 -4.41
CA THR A 70 -15.10 -10.88 -4.00
C THR A 70 -14.96 -10.93 -2.48
N PHE A 71 -15.10 -12.12 -1.90
CA PHE A 71 -14.85 -12.39 -0.48
C PHE A 71 -13.39 -12.83 -0.27
N SER A 72 -12.45 -11.91 -0.30
CA SER A 72 -11.03 -12.20 -0.12
C SER A 72 -10.66 -12.43 1.36
N ALA A 73 -11.44 -11.91 2.29
CA ALA A 73 -11.14 -11.97 3.72
C ALA A 73 -10.95 -13.40 4.26
N ALA A 74 -11.71 -14.38 3.75
CA ALA A 74 -11.54 -15.77 4.16
C ALA A 74 -10.14 -16.30 3.82
N LYS A 75 -9.66 -16.05 2.59
CA LYS A 75 -8.30 -16.41 2.13
C LYS A 75 -7.22 -15.67 2.95
N LEU A 76 -7.44 -14.39 3.23
CA LEU A 76 -6.49 -13.60 4.04
C LEU A 76 -6.36 -14.15 5.47
N MET A 77 -7.45 -14.66 6.06
CA MET A 77 -7.45 -15.23 7.41
C MET A 77 -6.69 -16.56 7.53
N GLU A 78 -6.37 -17.22 6.43
CA GLU A 78 -5.58 -18.45 6.42
C GLU A 78 -4.08 -18.20 6.62
N SER A 79 -3.61 -16.94 6.45
CA SER A 79 -2.21 -16.56 6.55
C SER A 79 -2.00 -15.36 7.47
N GLN A 80 -1.17 -15.53 8.52
CA GLN A 80 -0.77 -14.43 9.39
C GLN A 80 -0.04 -13.32 8.60
N MET A 81 0.76 -13.70 7.60
CA MET A 81 1.44 -12.75 6.71
C MET A 81 0.42 -11.91 5.92
N ALA A 82 -0.61 -12.53 5.37
CA ALA A 82 -1.65 -11.82 4.62
C ALA A 82 -2.46 -10.85 5.51
N LEU A 83 -2.79 -11.27 6.73
CA LEU A 83 -3.48 -10.42 7.71
C LEU A 83 -2.63 -9.21 8.09
N ASN A 84 -1.37 -9.42 8.44
CA ASN A 84 -0.45 -8.34 8.79
C ASN A 84 -0.20 -7.42 7.59
N GLY A 85 0.06 -7.99 6.40
CA GLY A 85 0.24 -7.25 5.16
C GLY A 85 -0.96 -6.35 4.85
N MET A 86 -2.19 -6.86 5.00
CA MET A 86 -3.39 -6.06 4.79
C MET A 86 -3.52 -4.92 5.82
N GLN A 87 -3.12 -5.13 7.08
CA GLN A 87 -3.12 -4.09 8.11
C GLN A 87 -2.08 -3.00 7.81
N VAL A 88 -0.89 -3.39 7.35
CA VAL A 88 0.16 -2.46 6.90
C VAL A 88 -0.34 -1.62 5.73
N LEU A 89 -0.91 -2.25 4.70
CA LEU A 89 -1.48 -1.55 3.54
C LEU A 89 -2.60 -0.58 3.92
N ALA A 90 -3.50 -0.99 4.82
CA ALA A 90 -4.55 -0.11 5.33
C ALA A 90 -3.98 1.09 6.10
N SER A 91 -2.91 0.89 6.88
CA SER A 91 -2.20 1.95 7.60
C SER A 91 -1.53 2.94 6.63
N HIS A 92 -0.88 2.43 5.60
CA HIS A 92 -0.28 3.24 4.54
C HIS A 92 -1.31 4.07 3.78
N LEU A 93 -2.43 3.48 3.40
CA LEU A 93 -3.52 4.20 2.71
C LEU A 93 -4.13 5.32 3.57
N ARG A 94 -4.08 5.21 4.89
CA ARG A 94 -4.52 6.28 5.81
C ARG A 94 -3.61 7.50 5.82
N LEU A 95 -2.43 7.43 5.21
CA LEU A 95 -1.54 8.58 5.01
C LEU A 95 -2.02 9.51 3.89
N LEU A 96 -2.83 8.97 2.97
CA LEU A 96 -3.44 9.73 1.88
C LEU A 96 -4.60 10.62 2.40
N PRO A 97 -4.85 11.77 1.75
CA PRO A 97 -6.03 12.58 2.05
C PRO A 97 -7.34 11.79 1.87
N ASP A 98 -8.36 12.17 2.64
CA ASP A 98 -9.70 11.62 2.44
C ASP A 98 -10.27 12.07 1.10
N ARG A 99 -10.91 11.14 0.38
CA ARG A 99 -11.63 11.40 -0.88
C ARG A 99 -10.75 11.90 -2.02
N ASP A 100 -9.46 11.62 -1.97
CA ASP A 100 -8.52 11.92 -3.04
C ASP A 100 -8.26 10.64 -3.86
N PRO A 101 -8.61 10.59 -5.15
CA PRO A 101 -8.49 9.39 -5.98
C PRO A 101 -7.04 9.03 -6.30
N HIS A 102 -6.67 7.78 -6.03
CA HIS A 102 -5.39 7.19 -6.40
C HIS A 102 -5.63 5.83 -7.09
N PRO A 103 -6.10 5.81 -8.36
CA PRO A 103 -6.51 4.58 -9.02
C PRO A 103 -5.37 3.58 -9.20
N ALA A 104 -4.14 4.03 -9.39
CA ALA A 104 -2.99 3.15 -9.50
C ALA A 104 -2.71 2.39 -8.18
N LEU A 105 -2.83 3.06 -7.02
CA LEU A 105 -2.72 2.41 -5.72
C LEU A 105 -3.88 1.45 -5.45
N PHE A 106 -5.09 1.79 -5.92
CA PHE A 106 -6.23 0.87 -5.83
C PHE A 106 -5.97 -0.42 -6.63
N ASP A 107 -5.50 -0.31 -7.87
CA ASP A 107 -5.21 -1.46 -8.72
C ASP A 107 -4.09 -2.34 -8.14
N GLN A 108 -3.04 -1.72 -7.59
CA GLN A 108 -1.98 -2.44 -6.90
C GLN A 108 -2.48 -3.13 -5.62
N LEU A 109 -3.37 -2.49 -4.83
CA LEU A 109 -3.98 -3.09 -3.66
C LEU A 109 -4.77 -4.36 -4.02
N VAL A 110 -5.56 -4.32 -5.08
CA VAL A 110 -6.30 -5.50 -5.59
C VAL A 110 -5.32 -6.60 -5.97
N ALA A 111 -4.28 -6.28 -6.75
CA ALA A 111 -3.26 -7.25 -7.16
C ALA A 111 -2.53 -7.89 -5.97
N ILE A 112 -2.21 -7.13 -4.92
CA ILE A 112 -1.59 -7.67 -3.70
C ILE A 112 -2.53 -8.65 -3.01
N ILE A 113 -3.82 -8.28 -2.84
CA ILE A 113 -4.83 -9.12 -2.18
C ILE A 113 -4.99 -10.45 -2.91
N ASP A 114 -4.98 -10.44 -4.24
CA ASP A 114 -5.13 -11.62 -5.06
C ASP A 114 -3.94 -12.59 -4.97
N HIS A 115 -2.73 -12.10 -4.62
CA HIS A 115 -1.48 -12.87 -4.61
C HIS A 115 -0.86 -13.07 -3.23
N PHE A 116 -1.60 -12.86 -2.15
CA PHE A 116 -1.06 -13.11 -0.79
C PHE A 116 -0.71 -14.58 -0.51
N ASP A 117 -1.18 -15.52 -1.30
CA ASP A 117 -0.79 -16.94 -1.27
C ASP A 117 0.57 -17.22 -1.97
N GLU A 118 1.15 -16.23 -2.64
CA GLU A 118 2.46 -16.27 -3.29
C GLU A 118 3.43 -15.31 -2.56
N PRO A 119 4.08 -15.71 -1.46
CA PRO A 119 4.75 -14.79 -0.52
C PRO A 119 5.78 -13.86 -1.17
N LEU A 120 6.63 -14.37 -2.07
CA LEU A 120 7.65 -13.54 -2.74
C LEU A 120 7.00 -12.51 -3.67
N LEU A 121 5.98 -12.92 -4.42
CA LEU A 121 5.25 -12.03 -5.32
C LEU A 121 4.46 -10.96 -4.55
N ALA A 122 3.85 -11.34 -3.43
CA ALA A 122 3.17 -10.39 -2.54
C ALA A 122 4.14 -9.33 -2.00
N ILE A 123 5.36 -9.72 -1.58
CA ILE A 123 6.38 -8.79 -1.09
C ILE A 123 6.84 -7.85 -2.23
N GLU A 124 7.04 -8.35 -3.44
CA GLU A 124 7.36 -7.50 -4.60
C GLU A 124 6.27 -6.45 -4.84
N PHE A 125 5.01 -6.89 -4.90
CA PHE A 125 3.89 -5.98 -5.10
C PHE A 125 3.74 -4.96 -3.97
N MET A 126 3.94 -5.38 -2.71
CA MET A 126 3.93 -4.47 -1.57
C MET A 126 5.06 -3.43 -1.67
N ALA A 127 6.28 -3.82 -2.02
CA ALA A 127 7.38 -2.89 -2.20
C ALA A 127 7.11 -1.87 -3.31
N ARG A 128 6.56 -2.32 -4.45
CA ARG A 128 6.15 -1.42 -5.54
C ARG A 128 5.01 -0.48 -5.11
N PHE A 129 4.06 -0.98 -4.34
CA PHE A 129 2.98 -0.17 -3.77
C PHE A 129 3.53 0.91 -2.83
N GLU A 130 4.46 0.58 -1.94
CA GLU A 130 5.07 1.52 -1.01
C GLU A 130 5.89 2.60 -1.73
N LEU A 131 6.65 2.24 -2.78
CA LEU A 131 7.34 3.22 -3.62
C LEU A 131 6.37 4.12 -4.38
N ARG A 132 5.28 3.57 -4.88
CA ARG A 132 4.21 4.38 -5.51
C ARG A 132 3.53 5.29 -4.49
N LEU A 133 3.28 4.81 -3.29
CA LEU A 133 2.73 5.63 -2.21
C LEU A 133 3.64 6.81 -1.87
N LEU A 134 4.96 6.59 -1.79
CA LEU A 134 5.94 7.67 -1.62
C LEU A 134 5.84 8.72 -2.73
N GLU A 135 5.69 8.28 -3.97
CA GLU A 135 5.51 9.17 -5.13
C GLU A 135 4.22 10.00 -5.01
N GLU A 136 3.08 9.37 -4.69
CA GLU A 136 1.78 10.03 -4.48
C GLU A 136 1.81 11.03 -3.30
N LEU A 137 2.65 10.77 -2.30
CA LEU A 137 2.86 11.67 -1.15
C LEU A 137 3.89 12.79 -1.43
N GLY A 138 4.52 12.81 -2.62
CA GLY A 138 5.51 13.80 -3.02
C GLY A 138 6.97 13.48 -2.62
N PHE A 139 7.23 12.25 -2.20
CA PHE A 139 8.56 11.76 -1.78
C PHE A 139 9.10 10.66 -2.71
N GLY A 140 8.69 10.65 -3.98
CA GLY A 140 9.11 9.65 -4.97
C GLY A 140 10.63 9.56 -5.12
N LEU A 141 11.11 8.35 -5.33
CA LEU A 141 12.53 8.09 -5.58
C LEU A 141 12.85 8.29 -7.07
N ASP A 142 14.04 8.82 -7.37
CA ASP A 142 14.54 8.89 -8.74
C ASP A 142 15.52 7.73 -8.99
N LEU A 143 14.98 6.66 -9.55
CA LEU A 143 15.72 5.44 -9.86
C LEU A 143 16.15 5.35 -11.32
N SER A 144 15.98 6.42 -12.12
CA SER A 144 16.18 6.41 -13.56
C SER A 144 17.65 6.53 -13.98
N GLU A 145 18.47 7.21 -13.17
CA GLU A 145 19.88 7.44 -13.46
C GLU A 145 20.74 7.64 -12.20
N CYS A 146 22.03 7.38 -12.33
CA CYS A 146 22.98 7.53 -11.23
C CYS A 146 23.13 8.99 -10.83
N ALA A 147 22.91 9.33 -9.57
CA ALA A 147 23.05 10.68 -9.02
C ALA A 147 24.46 11.29 -9.19
N ALA A 148 25.50 10.46 -9.27
CA ALA A 148 26.88 10.90 -9.36
C ALA A 148 27.40 11.01 -10.79
N THR A 149 26.93 10.16 -11.71
CA THR A 149 27.52 10.01 -13.05
C THR A 149 26.52 10.20 -14.20
N GLY A 150 25.20 10.21 -13.94
CA GLY A 150 24.17 10.19 -14.96
C GLY A 150 24.04 8.86 -15.72
N ALA A 151 24.78 7.82 -15.32
CA ALA A 151 24.69 6.50 -15.93
C ALA A 151 23.31 5.88 -15.66
N ARG A 152 22.74 5.22 -16.66
CA ARG A 152 21.43 4.54 -16.59
C ARG A 152 21.53 3.02 -16.48
N GLN A 153 22.73 2.52 -16.31
CA GLN A 153 22.99 1.08 -16.21
C GLN A 153 23.72 0.77 -14.91
N GLU A 154 23.61 -0.48 -14.48
CA GLU A 154 24.21 -0.97 -13.23
C GLU A 154 23.84 -0.12 -12.00
N LEU A 155 22.60 0.34 -11.94
CA LEU A 155 22.06 1.02 -10.78
C LEU A 155 21.77 -0.04 -9.70
N VAL A 156 22.59 -0.11 -8.66
CA VAL A 156 22.51 -1.16 -7.64
C VAL A 156 22.36 -0.62 -6.22
N TYR A 157 22.40 0.70 -6.08
CA TYR A 157 22.22 1.38 -4.81
C TYR A 157 21.25 2.56 -4.92
N VAL A 158 20.72 2.96 -3.77
CA VAL A 158 19.97 4.21 -3.58
C VAL A 158 20.61 5.01 -2.46
N SER A 159 20.82 6.28 -2.69
CA SER A 159 21.34 7.21 -1.69
C SER A 159 20.26 7.50 -0.63
N PRO A 160 20.49 7.17 0.66
CA PRO A 160 19.52 7.47 1.71
C PRO A 160 19.33 8.99 1.91
N LYS A 161 20.28 9.81 1.46
CA LYS A 161 20.18 11.27 1.58
C LYS A 161 19.28 11.90 0.52
N SER A 162 19.34 11.41 -0.72
CA SER A 162 18.67 12.06 -1.86
C SER A 162 17.53 11.25 -2.48
N GLY A 163 17.38 9.97 -2.13
CA GLY A 163 16.40 9.06 -2.79
C GLY A 163 16.75 8.76 -4.25
N ARG A 164 17.96 9.06 -4.70
CA ARG A 164 18.38 8.83 -6.09
C ARG A 164 19.23 7.58 -6.23
N ALA A 165 19.10 6.92 -7.37
CA ALA A 165 19.91 5.75 -7.70
C ALA A 165 21.39 6.07 -7.81
N VAL A 166 22.25 5.08 -7.53
CA VAL A 166 23.70 5.16 -7.65
C VAL A 166 24.22 3.89 -8.32
N SER A 167 25.05 4.07 -9.36
CA SER A 167 25.63 2.95 -10.09
C SER A 167 26.67 2.20 -9.23
N ARG A 168 26.89 0.92 -9.54
CA ARG A 168 27.85 0.05 -8.84
C ARG A 168 29.20 0.73 -8.64
N LYS A 169 29.80 1.19 -9.74
CA LYS A 169 31.14 1.81 -9.72
C LYS A 169 31.21 3.08 -8.86
N ALA A 170 30.18 3.93 -8.94
CA ALA A 170 30.15 5.18 -8.17
C ALA A 170 29.83 4.94 -6.69
N GLY A 171 29.07 3.90 -6.38
CA GLY A 171 28.64 3.57 -5.02
C GLY A 171 29.60 2.69 -4.23
N GLU A 172 30.49 1.95 -4.92
CA GLU A 172 31.39 0.98 -4.27
C GLU A 172 32.16 1.54 -3.05
N PRO A 173 32.75 2.76 -3.09
CA PRO A 173 33.44 3.34 -1.93
C PRO A 173 32.49 3.66 -0.75
N TRP A 174 31.20 3.69 -0.99
CA TRP A 174 30.16 4.10 -0.03
C TRP A 174 29.12 3.02 0.22
N ALA A 175 29.35 1.78 -0.24
CA ALA A 175 28.37 0.70 -0.24
C ALA A 175 27.71 0.48 1.13
N GLU A 176 28.47 0.56 2.23
CA GLU A 176 27.97 0.43 3.60
C GLU A 176 27.00 1.54 4.05
N LYS A 177 27.01 2.69 3.34
CA LYS A 177 26.15 3.85 3.64
C LYS A 177 25.00 4.01 2.65
N LEU A 178 24.92 3.15 1.65
CA LEU A 178 23.88 3.15 0.62
C LEU A 178 22.88 2.03 0.86
N LEU A 179 21.67 2.26 0.41
CA LEU A 179 20.62 1.21 0.40
C LEU A 179 20.78 0.39 -0.88
N ALA A 180 20.55 -0.91 -0.79
CA ALA A 180 20.54 -1.76 -1.97
C ALA A 180 19.32 -1.44 -2.85
N LEU A 181 19.53 -1.38 -4.17
CA LEU A 181 18.45 -1.29 -5.15
C LEU A 181 18.22 -2.68 -5.74
N PRO A 182 17.10 -3.36 -5.42
CA PRO A 182 16.79 -4.65 -5.98
C PRO A 182 16.58 -4.58 -7.49
N PRO A 183 17.12 -5.55 -8.26
CA PRO A 183 17.04 -5.54 -9.73
C PRO A 183 15.61 -5.53 -10.28
N PHE A 184 14.66 -6.17 -9.60
CA PHE A 184 13.27 -6.22 -10.04
C PHE A 184 12.57 -4.85 -10.00
N LEU A 185 13.05 -3.89 -9.18
CA LEU A 185 12.52 -2.53 -9.16
C LEU A 185 12.94 -1.69 -10.37
N GLU A 186 13.97 -2.11 -11.12
CA GLU A 186 14.40 -1.48 -12.36
C GLU A 186 13.68 -2.02 -13.61
N ASP A 187 12.64 -2.87 -13.44
CA ASP A 187 11.90 -3.54 -14.53
C ASP A 187 12.81 -4.26 -15.55
N ARG A 188 13.88 -4.88 -15.06
CA ARG A 188 14.80 -5.64 -15.92
C ARG A 188 14.20 -6.99 -16.27
N PRO A 189 14.00 -7.31 -17.57
CA PRO A 189 13.56 -8.64 -17.99
C PRO A 189 14.53 -9.71 -17.48
N GLY A 190 13.98 -10.76 -16.87
CA GLY A 190 14.74 -11.93 -16.40
C GLY A 190 15.41 -11.80 -15.04
N CYS A 191 15.21 -10.68 -14.31
CA CYS A 191 15.60 -10.60 -12.91
C CYS A 191 14.58 -11.35 -12.06
N GLY A 192 14.97 -12.52 -11.56
CA GLY A 192 14.15 -13.30 -10.61
C GLY A 192 14.07 -12.59 -9.26
N LEU A 193 12.90 -12.67 -8.65
CA LEU A 193 12.69 -12.28 -7.27
C LEU A 193 13.20 -13.40 -6.36
N ASP A 194 14.08 -13.08 -5.43
CA ASP A 194 14.56 -13.97 -4.39
C ASP A 194 14.38 -13.34 -3.00
N THR A 195 14.64 -14.09 -1.96
CA THR A 195 14.48 -13.63 -0.58
C THR A 195 15.36 -12.42 -0.26
N LEU A 196 16.58 -12.35 -0.81
CA LEU A 196 17.52 -11.24 -0.55
C LEU A 196 17.06 -9.96 -1.22
N SER A 197 16.62 -10.04 -2.46
CA SER A 197 16.08 -8.89 -3.19
C SER A 197 14.76 -8.40 -2.61
N ALA A 198 13.90 -9.31 -2.14
CA ALA A 198 12.67 -8.98 -1.42
C ALA A 198 12.95 -8.23 -0.10
N GLU A 199 13.91 -8.73 0.70
CA GLU A 199 14.32 -8.07 1.95
C GLU A 199 14.94 -6.69 1.69
N ALA A 200 15.74 -6.56 0.63
CA ALA A 200 16.34 -5.28 0.25
C ALA A 200 15.28 -4.27 -0.19
N ALA A 201 14.27 -4.68 -0.95
CA ALA A 201 13.15 -3.83 -1.35
C ALA A 201 12.34 -3.33 -0.15
N TRP A 202 12.03 -4.25 0.77
CA TRP A 202 11.36 -3.90 2.02
C TRP A 202 12.15 -2.85 2.83
N LYS A 203 13.46 -3.08 3.05
CA LYS A 203 14.32 -2.13 3.76
C LYS A 203 14.39 -0.77 3.07
N LEU A 204 14.44 -0.76 1.74
CA LEU A 204 14.48 0.47 0.95
C LEU A 204 13.19 1.29 1.14
N ALA A 205 12.03 0.68 0.94
CA ALA A 205 10.74 1.36 1.07
C ALA A 205 10.48 1.81 2.51
N ALA A 206 10.71 0.93 3.49
CA ALA A 206 10.53 1.24 4.91
C ALA A 206 11.40 2.43 5.35
N PHE A 207 12.67 2.50 4.91
CA PHE A 207 13.57 3.60 5.25
C PHE A 207 12.99 4.96 4.83
N PHE A 208 12.51 5.08 3.59
CA PHE A 208 11.99 6.35 3.08
C PHE A 208 10.60 6.68 3.65
N LEU A 209 9.73 5.68 3.85
CA LEU A 209 8.45 5.88 4.51
C LEU A 209 8.64 6.37 5.95
N GLU A 210 9.55 5.77 6.70
CA GLU A 210 9.84 6.19 8.07
C GLU A 210 10.41 7.62 8.10
N ARG A 211 11.47 7.89 7.32
CA ARG A 211 12.17 9.17 7.31
C ARG A 211 11.29 10.34 6.83
N ASP A 212 10.56 10.14 5.73
CA ASP A 212 9.90 11.23 5.02
C ASP A 212 8.41 11.36 5.35
N VAL A 213 7.79 10.29 5.85
CA VAL A 213 6.34 10.27 6.07
C VAL A 213 5.96 10.08 7.54
N TRP A 214 6.41 8.98 8.18
CA TRP A 214 5.98 8.65 9.54
C TRP A 214 6.58 9.59 10.58
N LEU A 215 7.91 9.73 10.62
CA LEU A 215 8.59 10.57 11.61
C LEU A 215 8.19 12.05 11.53
N PRO A 216 8.14 12.71 10.33
CA PRO A 216 7.74 14.11 10.26
C PRO A 216 6.28 14.37 10.70
N ARG A 217 5.42 13.35 10.59
CA ARG A 217 4.02 13.44 11.04
C ARG A 217 3.83 13.05 12.51
N GLY A 218 4.90 12.66 13.23
CA GLY A 218 4.84 12.19 14.62
C GLY A 218 4.06 10.88 14.78
N LEU A 219 4.01 10.06 13.73
CA LEU A 219 3.32 8.77 13.70
C LEU A 219 4.34 7.63 13.84
N ALA A 220 3.92 6.54 14.47
CA ALA A 220 4.70 5.30 14.46
C ALA A 220 4.43 4.52 13.16
N PRO A 221 5.47 3.91 12.54
CA PRO A 221 5.27 2.96 11.46
C PRO A 221 4.38 1.78 11.91
N PRO A 222 3.65 1.13 11.02
CA PRO A 222 2.92 -0.10 11.33
C PRO A 222 3.92 -1.22 11.69
N GLU A 223 3.56 -2.04 12.69
CA GLU A 223 4.33 -3.22 13.14
C GLU A 223 4.12 -4.43 12.25
#